data_256df81b6c8331bf9be99350b9f113a1
#
_entry.id   256df81b6c8331bf9be99350b9f113a1
#
_cell.length_a   1.000
_cell.length_b   1.000
_cell.length_c   1.000
_cell.angle_alpha   90.00
_cell.angle_beta   90.00
_cell.angle_gamma   90.00
#
_symmetry.space_group_name_H-M   'P 1'
#
loop_
_entity.id
_entity.type
_entity.pdbx_description
1 polymer ?
#
loop_
_entity_poly.entity_id
_entity_poly.type
_entity_poly.pdbx_seq_one_letter_code
_entity_poly.pdbx_strand_id
1 'polypeptide(L)'
;MNVMCILTDGFEELEAVGTIALLRRAGIRIDVYAIDHTAATGRFDITISNLADVKDVNTADYDMLFLPLEADERVLSILKDFMNQGKLVSAICAAPTILGRQGYLKGRKYTCFTSMNEDFGGTYVDQYAVIDGTIITGRSAAAVIDFAFAIIEKLEGRKKAEEVKASIYYGLKKLVPAQSCKK
;
A
#
# COMPACT_ATOMS: atom_id res chain seq x y z
N MET A 1 -11.01 -2.17 -11.54
CA MET A 1 -11.22 -2.47 -10.11
C MET A 1 -11.12 -1.19 -9.31
N ASN A 2 -11.83 -1.11 -8.16
CA ASN A 2 -11.88 0.06 -7.30
C ASN A 2 -11.10 -0.23 -6.01
N VAL A 3 -10.22 0.69 -5.64
CA VAL A 3 -9.41 0.58 -4.41
C VAL A 3 -9.89 1.60 -3.39
N MET A 4 -10.09 1.16 -2.16
CA MET A 4 -10.32 2.00 -1.00
C MET A 4 -9.00 2.20 -0.28
N CYS A 5 -8.59 3.44 -0.04
CA CYS A 5 -7.44 3.79 0.79
C CYS A 5 -7.93 4.53 2.03
N ILE A 6 -7.42 4.17 3.21
CA ILE A 6 -7.74 4.88 4.45
C ILE A 6 -6.46 5.53 4.97
N LEU A 7 -6.53 6.82 5.28
CA LEU A 7 -5.47 7.59 5.94
C LEU A 7 -5.88 7.97 7.35
N THR A 8 -4.94 7.90 8.27
CA THR A 8 -5.03 8.46 9.62
C THR A 8 -3.94 9.50 9.80
N ASP A 9 -4.06 10.38 10.76
CA ASP A 9 -2.95 11.25 11.13
C ASP A 9 -1.72 10.41 11.50
N GLY A 10 -0.55 10.86 11.10
CA GLY A 10 0.72 10.15 11.24
C GLY A 10 1.00 9.10 10.15
N PHE A 11 0.19 9.04 9.06
CA PHE A 11 0.53 8.19 7.92
C PHE A 11 1.91 8.56 7.35
N GLU A 12 2.58 7.62 6.68
CA GLU A 12 3.86 7.92 6.01
C GLU A 12 3.59 8.39 4.58
N GLU A 13 4.03 9.61 4.27
CA GLU A 13 3.66 10.34 3.06
C GLU A 13 4.12 9.65 1.78
N LEU A 14 5.37 9.16 1.76
CA LEU A 14 5.91 8.48 0.58
C LEU A 14 5.12 7.19 0.30
N GLU A 15 4.81 6.43 1.34
CA GLU A 15 4.08 5.16 1.24
C GLU A 15 2.65 5.36 0.72
N ALA A 16 1.95 6.35 1.26
CA ALA A 16 0.59 6.66 0.85
C ALA A 16 0.56 7.30 -0.53
N VAL A 17 1.18 8.48 -0.68
CA VAL A 17 1.08 9.29 -1.90
C VAL A 17 1.73 8.62 -3.09
N GLY A 18 2.90 7.99 -2.90
CA GLY A 18 3.61 7.27 -3.95
C GLY A 18 2.78 6.11 -4.51
N THR A 19 2.19 5.31 -3.63
CA THR A 19 1.31 4.21 -4.03
C THR A 19 0.05 4.72 -4.74
N ILE A 20 -0.65 5.71 -4.16
CA ILE A 20 -1.85 6.32 -4.77
C ILE A 20 -1.55 6.86 -6.17
N ALA A 21 -0.45 7.60 -6.32
CA ALA A 21 -0.06 8.20 -7.60
C ALA A 21 0.20 7.14 -8.67
N LEU A 22 0.88 6.04 -8.34
CA LEU A 22 1.17 4.95 -9.28
C LEU A 22 -0.08 4.18 -9.66
N LEU A 23 -1.00 3.91 -8.73
CA LEU A 23 -2.29 3.27 -9.02
C LEU A 23 -3.13 4.14 -9.96
N ARG A 24 -3.24 5.44 -9.70
CA ARG A 24 -3.93 6.39 -10.59
C ARG A 24 -3.29 6.48 -11.97
N ARG A 25 -1.96 6.43 -12.05
CA ARG A 25 -1.23 6.37 -13.33
C ARG A 25 -1.56 5.09 -14.13
N ALA A 26 -1.82 4.00 -13.46
CA ALA A 26 -2.28 2.76 -14.08
C ALA A 26 -3.75 2.82 -14.57
N GLY A 27 -4.48 3.89 -14.26
CA GLY A 27 -5.91 4.02 -14.54
C GLY A 27 -6.80 3.33 -13.50
N ILE A 28 -6.25 2.89 -12.38
CA ILE A 28 -7.00 2.28 -11.29
C ILE A 28 -7.69 3.38 -10.48
N ARG A 29 -9.00 3.24 -10.28
CA ARG A 29 -9.74 4.12 -9.38
C ARG A 29 -9.33 3.83 -7.95
N ILE A 30 -8.86 4.85 -7.25
CA ILE A 30 -8.55 4.80 -5.83
C ILE A 30 -9.18 6.01 -5.13
N ASP A 31 -10.11 5.73 -4.24
CA ASP A 31 -10.76 6.70 -3.39
C ASP A 31 -10.07 6.71 -2.02
N VAL A 32 -9.78 7.91 -1.53
CA VAL A 32 -9.00 8.10 -0.30
C VAL A 32 -9.91 8.67 0.78
N TYR A 33 -9.93 8.02 1.92
CA TYR A 33 -10.76 8.34 3.08
C TYR A 33 -9.89 8.74 4.26
N ALA A 34 -10.39 9.65 5.08
CA ALA A 34 -9.85 9.94 6.41
C ALA A 34 -10.79 9.42 7.48
N ILE A 35 -10.31 9.37 8.72
CA ILE A 35 -11.10 8.96 9.88
C ILE A 35 -11.53 10.23 10.65
N ASP A 36 -12.86 10.43 10.80
CA ASP A 36 -13.50 11.56 11.49
C ASP A 36 -13.21 12.97 10.94
N HIS A 37 -12.53 13.05 9.79
CA HIS A 37 -12.12 14.33 9.20
C HIS A 37 -12.21 14.28 7.68
N THR A 38 -12.01 15.45 7.06
CA THR A 38 -11.88 15.59 5.61
C THR A 38 -10.43 15.86 5.18
N ALA A 39 -9.48 15.60 6.09
CA ALA A 39 -8.05 15.74 5.88
C ALA A 39 -7.29 14.77 6.78
N ALA A 40 -6.07 14.43 6.40
CA ALA A 40 -5.12 13.68 7.23
C ALA A 40 -3.74 14.32 7.09
N THR A 41 -3.01 14.44 8.21
CA THR A 41 -1.65 14.97 8.25
C THR A 41 -0.66 13.85 8.50
N GLY A 42 0.32 13.70 7.62
CA GLY A 42 1.34 12.69 7.71
C GLY A 42 2.38 12.99 8.80
N ARG A 43 3.25 12.02 9.04
CA ARG A 43 4.29 12.10 10.08
C ARG A 43 5.38 13.15 9.80
N PHE A 44 5.47 13.65 8.57
CA PHE A 44 6.41 14.67 8.12
C PHE A 44 5.69 15.98 7.75
N ASP A 45 4.51 16.23 8.39
CA ASP A 45 3.73 17.47 8.33
C ASP A 45 3.14 17.80 6.95
N ILE A 46 2.97 16.83 6.06
CA ILE A 46 2.24 17.02 4.80
C ILE A 46 0.77 16.65 5.00
N THR A 47 -0.10 17.63 4.79
CA THR A 47 -1.55 17.43 4.92
C THR A 47 -2.20 17.15 3.57
N ILE A 48 -2.96 16.07 3.49
CA ILE A 48 -3.87 15.76 2.37
C ILE A 48 -5.28 16.16 2.78
N SER A 49 -5.91 17.01 1.99
CA SER A 49 -7.25 17.55 2.24
C SER A 49 -8.26 17.11 1.18
N ASN A 50 -9.53 17.49 1.38
CA ASN A 50 -10.66 17.10 0.53
C ASN A 50 -10.86 15.58 0.47
N LEU A 51 -10.64 14.90 1.58
CA LEU A 51 -10.94 13.49 1.74
C LEU A 51 -12.41 13.30 2.14
N ALA A 52 -12.98 12.15 1.80
CA ALA A 52 -14.26 11.72 2.35
C ALA A 52 -14.04 11.09 3.73
N ASP A 53 -15.07 11.14 4.59
CA ASP A 53 -15.03 10.46 5.88
C ASP A 53 -15.32 8.97 5.68
N VAL A 54 -14.56 8.13 6.36
CA VAL A 54 -14.69 6.67 6.28
C VAL A 54 -16.05 6.15 6.75
N LYS A 55 -16.76 6.90 7.62
CA LYS A 55 -18.10 6.53 8.11
C LYS A 55 -19.15 6.47 7.00
N ASP A 56 -18.95 7.22 5.90
CA ASP A 56 -19.90 7.32 4.80
C ASP A 56 -19.62 6.28 3.70
N VAL A 57 -18.66 5.36 3.92
CA VAL A 57 -18.23 4.41 2.90
C VAL A 57 -19.13 3.17 2.86
N ASN A 58 -19.47 2.74 1.64
CA ASN A 58 -19.99 1.40 1.40
C ASN A 58 -18.85 0.50 0.92
N THR A 59 -18.36 -0.39 1.78
CA THR A 59 -17.25 -1.31 1.46
C THR A 59 -17.57 -2.25 0.30
N ALA A 60 -18.85 -2.44 -0.03
CA ALA A 60 -19.27 -3.28 -1.16
C ALA A 60 -18.84 -2.71 -2.53
N ASP A 61 -18.60 -1.39 -2.63
CA ASP A 61 -18.24 -0.71 -3.87
C ASP A 61 -16.76 -0.88 -4.24
N TYR A 62 -15.97 -1.55 -3.39
CA TYR A 62 -14.53 -1.71 -3.54
C TYR A 62 -14.12 -3.18 -3.66
N ASP A 63 -13.10 -3.40 -4.48
CA ASP A 63 -12.48 -4.71 -4.72
C ASP A 63 -11.25 -4.93 -3.83
N MET A 64 -10.63 -3.84 -3.37
CA MET A 64 -9.40 -3.85 -2.60
C MET A 64 -9.35 -2.77 -1.54
N LEU A 65 -8.79 -3.10 -0.38
CA LEU A 65 -8.42 -2.18 0.70
C LEU A 65 -6.90 -1.95 0.69
N PHE A 66 -6.47 -0.69 0.74
CA PHE A 66 -5.08 -0.29 0.92
C PHE A 66 -4.88 0.42 2.25
N LEU A 67 -3.94 -0.07 3.05
CA LEU A 67 -3.62 0.40 4.40
C LEU A 67 -2.17 0.90 4.47
N PRO A 68 -1.93 2.22 4.38
CA PRO A 68 -0.63 2.85 4.64
C PRO A 68 -0.63 3.52 6.03
N LEU A 69 -1.10 2.83 7.08
CA LEU A 69 -1.40 3.44 8.38
C LEU A 69 -1.09 2.50 9.56
N GLU A 70 -1.10 3.05 10.77
CA GLU A 70 -1.12 2.29 12.01
C GLU A 70 -2.56 1.86 12.39
N ALA A 71 -2.70 0.97 13.40
CA ALA A 71 -3.98 0.38 13.74
C ALA A 71 -4.96 1.39 14.38
N ASP A 72 -6.19 1.38 13.87
CA ASP A 72 -7.36 2.04 14.46
C ASP A 72 -8.53 1.04 14.47
N GLU A 73 -9.37 1.05 15.51
CA GLU A 73 -10.46 0.08 15.66
C GLU A 73 -11.47 0.11 14.50
N ARG A 74 -11.72 1.29 13.93
CA ARG A 74 -12.62 1.45 12.77
C ARG A 74 -12.04 0.80 11.52
N VAL A 75 -10.73 0.92 11.35
CA VAL A 75 -10.01 0.23 10.27
C VAL A 75 -10.09 -1.28 10.44
N LEU A 76 -10.04 -1.78 11.67
CA LEU A 76 -10.17 -3.22 11.94
C LEU A 76 -11.52 -3.78 11.51
N SER A 77 -12.60 -3.05 11.72
CA SER A 77 -13.94 -3.44 11.25
C SER A 77 -14.00 -3.54 9.72
N ILE A 78 -13.49 -2.51 9.03
CA ILE A 78 -13.43 -2.48 7.56
C ILE A 78 -12.53 -3.59 7.03
N LEU A 79 -11.35 -3.78 7.62
CA LEU A 79 -10.44 -4.87 7.27
C LEU A 79 -11.14 -6.24 7.37
N LYS A 80 -11.86 -6.47 8.46
CA LYS A 80 -12.62 -7.71 8.69
C LYS A 80 -13.67 -7.94 7.60
N ASP A 81 -14.36 -6.89 7.17
CA ASP A 81 -15.36 -6.96 6.09
C ASP A 81 -14.71 -7.38 4.77
N PHE A 82 -13.58 -6.77 4.39
CA PHE A 82 -12.84 -7.14 3.19
C PHE A 82 -12.34 -8.59 3.24
N MET A 83 -11.77 -8.99 4.38
CA MET A 83 -11.26 -10.36 4.55
C MET A 83 -12.37 -11.41 4.51
N ASN A 84 -13.52 -11.15 5.15
CA ASN A 84 -14.68 -12.05 5.15
C ASN A 84 -15.30 -12.21 3.75
N GLN A 85 -15.23 -11.18 2.92
CA GLN A 85 -15.70 -11.20 1.54
C GLN A 85 -14.66 -11.76 0.56
N GLY A 86 -13.48 -12.16 1.01
CA GLY A 86 -12.39 -12.66 0.16
C GLY A 86 -11.82 -11.62 -0.77
N LYS A 87 -12.02 -10.34 -0.48
CA LYS A 87 -11.49 -9.20 -1.25
C LYS A 87 -9.98 -9.02 -1.02
N LEU A 88 -9.37 -8.24 -1.91
CA LEU A 88 -7.94 -7.96 -1.82
C LEU A 88 -7.65 -6.97 -0.68
N VAL A 89 -6.54 -7.20 0.02
CA VAL A 89 -6.01 -6.28 1.03
C VAL A 89 -4.53 -6.06 0.79
N SER A 90 -4.13 -4.80 0.78
CA SER A 90 -2.71 -4.42 0.71
C SER A 90 -2.32 -3.56 1.89
N ALA A 91 -1.13 -3.79 2.42
CA ALA A 91 -0.58 -3.10 3.58
C ALA A 91 0.93 -2.93 3.45
N ILE A 92 1.47 -1.80 3.86
CA ILE A 92 2.90 -1.50 3.73
C ILE A 92 3.50 -1.07 5.07
N CYS A 93 4.80 -1.32 5.27
CA CYS A 93 5.60 -0.89 6.41
C CYS A 93 5.12 -1.46 7.74
N ALA A 94 4.50 -0.66 8.59
CA ALA A 94 3.90 -1.07 9.85
C ALA A 94 2.55 -1.79 9.67
N ALA A 95 1.78 -1.42 8.65
CA ALA A 95 0.41 -1.89 8.46
C ALA A 95 0.26 -3.42 8.31
N PRO A 96 1.19 -4.20 7.75
CA PRO A 96 1.09 -5.67 7.77
C PRO A 96 1.00 -6.28 9.17
N THR A 97 1.50 -5.59 10.21
CA THR A 97 1.35 -6.05 11.60
C THR A 97 -0.11 -6.06 12.06
N ILE A 98 -0.94 -5.19 11.49
CA ILE A 98 -2.40 -5.18 11.75
C ILE A 98 -3.00 -6.52 11.27
N LEU A 99 -2.67 -6.93 10.04
CA LEU A 99 -3.13 -8.20 9.49
C LEU A 99 -2.62 -9.39 10.31
N GLY A 100 -1.35 -9.32 10.74
CA GLY A 100 -0.71 -10.36 11.55
C GLY A 100 -1.39 -10.54 12.90
N ARG A 101 -1.62 -9.46 13.64
CA ARG A 101 -2.28 -9.47 14.95
C ARG A 101 -3.75 -9.91 14.88
N GLN A 102 -4.40 -9.74 13.72
CA GLN A 102 -5.75 -10.27 13.45
C GLN A 102 -5.74 -11.72 12.92
N GLY A 103 -4.56 -12.38 12.83
CA GLY A 103 -4.41 -13.76 12.40
C GLY A 103 -4.48 -13.99 10.88
N TYR A 104 -4.59 -12.95 10.07
CA TYR A 104 -4.71 -13.06 8.61
C TYR A 104 -3.41 -13.46 7.91
N LEU A 105 -2.26 -13.36 8.58
CA LEU A 105 -0.96 -13.79 8.05
C LEU A 105 -0.59 -15.24 8.39
N LYS A 106 -1.39 -15.93 9.19
CA LYS A 106 -1.12 -17.33 9.55
C LYS A 106 -1.03 -18.24 8.31
N GLY A 107 0.08 -18.95 8.18
CA GLY A 107 0.36 -19.84 7.05
C GLY A 107 0.64 -19.13 5.72
N ARG A 108 0.78 -17.80 5.70
CA ARG A 108 1.05 -16.99 4.51
C ARG A 108 2.48 -16.49 4.48
N LYS A 109 2.97 -16.18 3.28
CA LYS A 109 4.19 -15.38 3.09
C LYS A 109 3.84 -13.90 3.18
N TYR A 110 4.69 -13.12 3.83
CA TYR A 110 4.49 -11.68 3.99
C TYR A 110 5.81 -10.94 4.18
N THR A 111 5.79 -9.64 4.03
CA THR A 111 6.86 -8.72 4.44
C THR A 111 6.27 -7.57 5.24
N CYS A 112 7.08 -6.92 6.08
CA CYS A 112 6.73 -5.74 6.85
C CYS A 112 7.99 -4.96 7.20
N PHE A 113 7.85 -3.85 7.89
CA PHE A 113 9.00 -3.14 8.47
C PHE A 113 9.74 -4.06 9.45
N THR A 114 11.03 -4.28 9.21
CA THR A 114 11.79 -5.40 9.81
C THR A 114 11.77 -5.39 11.35
N SER A 115 11.87 -4.21 11.98
CA SER A 115 11.84 -4.11 13.45
C SER A 115 10.46 -4.32 14.07
N MET A 116 9.41 -4.42 13.24
CA MET A 116 8.02 -4.64 13.68
C MET A 116 7.53 -6.06 13.35
N ASN A 117 8.44 -6.92 12.85
CA ASN A 117 8.11 -8.31 12.56
C ASN A 117 7.97 -9.10 13.88
N GLU A 118 6.78 -9.64 14.11
CA GLU A 118 6.43 -10.50 15.25
C GLU A 118 6.15 -11.92 14.72
N ASP A 119 5.92 -12.88 15.62
CA ASP A 119 5.41 -14.19 15.22
C ASP A 119 3.91 -14.12 14.92
N PHE A 120 3.58 -13.92 13.66
CA PHE A 120 2.19 -13.93 13.16
C PHE A 120 1.73 -15.31 12.66
N GLY A 121 2.52 -16.37 12.88
CA GLY A 121 2.23 -17.72 12.39
C GLY A 121 2.37 -17.86 10.87
N GLY A 122 2.98 -16.88 10.21
CA GLY A 122 3.32 -16.86 8.78
C GLY A 122 4.81 -16.93 8.53
N THR A 123 5.21 -16.83 7.27
CA THR A 123 6.62 -16.81 6.84
C THR A 123 7.01 -15.39 6.41
N TYR A 124 7.85 -14.73 7.19
CA TYR A 124 8.44 -13.45 6.77
C TYR A 124 9.39 -13.66 5.59
N VAL A 125 9.27 -12.82 4.58
CA VAL A 125 10.11 -12.83 3.37
C VAL A 125 10.78 -11.47 3.23
N ASP A 126 12.10 -11.43 3.19
CA ASP A 126 12.88 -10.21 3.03
C ASP A 126 12.88 -9.73 1.57
N GLN A 127 11.74 -9.20 1.14
CA GLN A 127 11.49 -8.66 -0.20
C GLN A 127 10.80 -7.30 -0.10
N TYR A 128 10.89 -6.50 -1.14
CA TYR A 128 10.18 -5.21 -1.19
C TYR A 128 8.66 -5.36 -1.18
N ALA A 129 8.15 -6.37 -1.88
CA ALA A 129 6.73 -6.68 -1.89
C ALA A 129 6.50 -8.19 -1.97
N VAL A 130 5.44 -8.67 -1.31
CA VAL A 130 5.03 -10.08 -1.32
C VAL A 130 3.54 -10.15 -1.62
N ILE A 131 3.17 -10.99 -2.59
CA ILE A 131 1.78 -11.33 -2.91
C ILE A 131 1.53 -12.77 -2.45
N ASP A 132 0.56 -12.96 -1.56
CA ASP A 132 0.11 -14.29 -1.15
C ASP A 132 -1.43 -14.32 -1.14
N GLY A 133 -1.99 -14.97 -2.16
CA GLY A 133 -3.44 -15.07 -2.34
C GLY A 133 -4.09 -13.70 -2.52
N THR A 134 -4.90 -13.29 -1.55
CA THR A 134 -5.60 -12.00 -1.53
C THR A 134 -4.88 -10.91 -0.74
N ILE A 135 -3.72 -11.22 -0.16
CA ILE A 135 -2.94 -10.26 0.64
C ILE A 135 -1.70 -9.84 -0.11
N ILE A 136 -1.44 -8.53 -0.15
CA ILE A 136 -0.23 -7.93 -0.70
C ILE A 136 0.43 -7.11 0.41
N THR A 137 1.68 -7.41 0.71
CA THR A 137 2.42 -6.69 1.74
C THR A 137 3.64 -5.98 1.15
N GLY A 138 3.93 -4.78 1.64
CA GLY A 138 5.11 -3.99 1.31
C GLY A 138 6.01 -3.78 2.52
N ARG A 139 7.32 -3.71 2.30
CA ARG A 139 8.31 -3.69 3.37
C ARG A 139 8.42 -2.35 4.09
N SER A 140 8.55 -1.25 3.35
CA SER A 140 8.83 0.08 3.88
C SER A 140 8.73 1.16 2.79
N ALA A 141 8.96 2.41 3.14
CA ALA A 141 8.98 3.54 2.21
C ALA A 141 9.90 3.32 0.98
N ALA A 142 11.05 2.67 1.14
CA ALA A 142 11.92 2.34 0.00
C ALA A 142 11.29 1.35 -1.00
N ALA A 143 10.29 0.59 -0.57
CA ALA A 143 9.62 -0.43 -1.37
C ALA A 143 8.37 0.08 -2.12
N VAL A 144 8.00 1.35 -1.96
CA VAL A 144 6.74 1.94 -2.48
C VAL A 144 6.50 1.63 -3.95
N ILE A 145 7.52 1.77 -4.78
CA ILE A 145 7.40 1.57 -6.23
C ILE A 145 7.13 0.09 -6.55
N ASP A 146 7.90 -0.82 -5.97
CA ASP A 146 7.73 -2.26 -6.18
C ASP A 146 6.41 -2.77 -5.60
N PHE A 147 6.00 -2.23 -4.45
CA PHE A 147 4.72 -2.52 -3.82
C PHE A 147 3.54 -2.07 -4.70
N ALA A 148 3.58 -0.85 -5.23
CA ALA A 148 2.56 -0.35 -6.14
C ALA A 148 2.48 -1.21 -7.41
N PHE A 149 3.62 -1.66 -7.97
CA PHE A 149 3.61 -2.56 -9.11
C PHE A 149 3.03 -3.93 -8.79
N ALA A 150 3.30 -4.46 -7.59
CA ALA A 150 2.66 -5.70 -7.14
C ALA A 150 1.13 -5.58 -7.10
N ILE A 151 0.61 -4.44 -6.62
CA ILE A 151 -0.83 -4.14 -6.64
C ILE A 151 -1.34 -4.03 -8.08
N ILE A 152 -0.68 -3.25 -8.95
CA ILE A 152 -1.09 -3.07 -10.34
C ILE A 152 -1.09 -4.42 -11.07
N GLU A 153 -0.07 -5.24 -10.89
CA GLU A 153 0.00 -6.57 -11.49
C GLU A 153 -1.16 -7.47 -11.02
N LYS A 154 -1.50 -7.40 -9.74
CA LYS A 154 -2.61 -8.18 -9.18
C LYS A 154 -3.98 -7.73 -9.70
N LEU A 155 -4.19 -6.42 -9.89
CA LEU A 155 -5.48 -5.85 -10.30
C LEU A 155 -5.67 -5.86 -11.82
N GLU A 156 -4.63 -5.50 -12.59
CA GLU A 156 -4.70 -5.19 -14.02
C GLU A 156 -3.79 -6.09 -14.88
N GLY A 157 -3.02 -6.97 -14.23
CA GLY A 157 -2.12 -7.89 -14.89
C GLY A 157 -0.73 -7.30 -15.20
N ARG A 158 0.20 -8.23 -15.50
CA ARG A 158 1.62 -7.92 -15.71
C ARG A 158 1.87 -6.89 -16.81
N LYS A 159 1.11 -6.95 -17.91
CA LYS A 159 1.27 -6.01 -19.03
C LYS A 159 1.07 -4.56 -18.58
N LYS A 160 0.03 -4.29 -17.78
CA LYS A 160 -0.23 -2.96 -17.24
C LYS A 160 0.87 -2.50 -16.29
N ALA A 161 1.37 -3.38 -15.43
CA ALA A 161 2.50 -3.04 -14.56
C ALA A 161 3.74 -2.66 -15.38
N GLU A 162 4.09 -3.38 -16.44
CA GLU A 162 5.23 -3.05 -17.32
C GLU A 162 5.01 -1.72 -18.09
N GLU A 163 3.80 -1.43 -18.54
CA GLU A 163 3.47 -0.13 -19.16
C GLU A 163 3.73 1.03 -18.18
N VAL A 164 3.31 0.89 -16.92
CA VAL A 164 3.54 1.91 -15.88
C VAL A 164 5.01 2.03 -15.55
N LYS A 165 5.73 0.92 -15.40
CA LYS A 165 7.20 0.92 -15.20
C LYS A 165 7.92 1.71 -16.29
N ALA A 166 7.59 1.45 -17.55
CA ALA A 166 8.15 2.17 -18.69
C ALA A 166 7.84 3.67 -18.63
N SER A 167 6.61 4.04 -18.25
CA SER A 167 6.15 5.44 -18.20
C SER A 167 6.86 6.30 -17.17
N ILE A 168 7.47 5.70 -16.16
CA ILE A 168 8.26 6.38 -15.11
C ILE A 168 9.76 6.12 -15.21
N TYR A 169 10.20 5.48 -16.30
CA TYR A 169 11.60 5.10 -16.52
C TYR A 169 12.17 4.21 -15.40
N TYR A 170 11.35 3.34 -14.80
CA TYR A 170 11.78 2.42 -13.76
C TYR A 170 12.76 1.39 -14.33
N GLY A 171 13.86 1.15 -13.61
CA GLY A 171 14.88 0.18 -14.02
C GLY A 171 16.03 0.73 -14.87
N LEU A 172 16.01 2.03 -15.23
CA LEU A 172 17.19 2.67 -15.84
C LEU A 172 18.33 2.81 -14.82
N LYS A 173 19.58 2.75 -15.29
CA LYS A 173 20.75 2.99 -14.43
C LYS A 173 20.68 4.40 -13.84
N LYS A 174 20.56 4.47 -12.53
CA LYS A 174 20.22 5.70 -11.80
C LYS A 174 21.31 6.76 -11.77
N LEU A 175 22.59 6.39 -11.95
CA LEU A 175 23.71 7.33 -11.92
C LEU A 175 24.76 6.91 -12.95
N VAL A 176 25.06 7.79 -13.88
CA VAL A 176 26.27 7.74 -14.68
C VAL A 176 27.18 8.85 -14.15
N PRO A 177 28.38 8.52 -13.60
CA PRO A 177 29.31 9.58 -13.21
C PRO A 177 29.61 10.47 -14.43
N ALA A 178 29.52 11.78 -14.26
CA ALA A 178 29.96 12.70 -15.30
C ALA A 178 31.44 12.35 -15.62
N GLN A 179 31.72 11.98 -16.86
CA GLN A 179 33.10 11.83 -17.27
C GLN A 179 33.78 13.20 -17.09
N SER A 180 34.85 13.24 -16.30
CA SER A 180 35.65 14.44 -16.19
C SER A 180 36.08 14.85 -17.60
N CYS A 181 35.61 15.97 -18.10
CA CYS A 181 36.20 16.60 -19.28
C CYS A 181 37.68 16.82 -18.95
N LYS A 182 38.53 15.96 -19.45
CA LYS A 182 39.95 16.25 -19.47
C LYS A 182 40.13 17.46 -20.42
N LYS A 183 40.47 18.62 -19.84
CA LYS A 183 40.99 19.77 -20.57
C LYS A 183 42.35 19.40 -21.13
#